data_cdd26095cf412ba326c51362072406e9
#
_entry.id   cdd26095cf412ba326c51362072406e9
#
_cell.length_a   1.000
_cell.length_b   1.000
_cell.length_c   1.000
_cell.angle_alpha   90.00
_cell.angle_beta   90.00
_cell.angle_gamma   90.00
#
_symmetry.space_group_name_H-M   'P 1'
#
loop_
_entity.id
_entity.type
_entity.pdbx_description
1 polymer ?
#
loop_
_entity_poly.entity_id
_entity_poly.type
_entity_poly.pdbx_seq_one_letter_code
_entity_poly.pdbx_strand_id
1 'polypeptide(L)'
;EGQIAVRLMKRFSLPYEVATALLAKANLYLKRDAKNREVVYGGRSYEIPTKEFIEEVKAGLDDLCELVGRFLEECSGKELDSKPIYVSGEGFAGIRGALEHMSKRLSCVCEQVAPDLPYYNKPSMSSRIALIDMASADSRASGSLKRFLNIFGG
;
A
#
# COMPACT_ATOMS: atom_id res chain seq x y z
N GLU A 1 -2.31 -4.65 -1.16
CA GLU A 1 -1.54 -5.81 -0.65
C GLU A 1 -2.40 -7.07 -0.67
N GLY A 2 -3.58 -7.07 -0.04
CA GLY A 2 -4.43 -8.26 0.05
C GLY A 2 -4.80 -8.87 -1.30
N GLN A 3 -5.11 -8.06 -2.31
CA GLN A 3 -5.42 -8.57 -3.66
C GLN A 3 -4.24 -9.29 -4.30
N ILE A 4 -3.02 -8.77 -4.14
CA ILE A 4 -1.80 -9.41 -4.66
C ILE A 4 -1.54 -10.72 -3.92
N ALA A 5 -1.71 -10.74 -2.59
CA ALA A 5 -1.60 -11.98 -1.80
C ALA A 5 -2.59 -13.05 -2.28
N VAL A 6 -3.84 -12.68 -2.54
CA VAL A 6 -4.87 -13.60 -3.08
C VAL A 6 -4.49 -14.13 -4.49
N ARG A 7 -3.87 -13.32 -5.35
CA ARG A 7 -3.32 -13.80 -6.63
C ARG A 7 -2.26 -14.87 -6.40
N LEU A 8 -1.29 -14.60 -5.52
CA LEU A 8 -0.22 -15.54 -5.19
C LEU A 8 -0.76 -16.85 -4.60
N MET A 9 -1.76 -16.77 -3.68
CA MET A 9 -2.46 -17.94 -3.17
C MET A 9 -3.02 -18.81 -4.28
N LYS A 10 -3.75 -18.21 -5.21
CA LYS A 10 -4.40 -18.92 -6.32
C LYS A 10 -3.38 -19.51 -7.28
N ARG A 11 -2.34 -18.75 -7.62
CA ARG A 11 -1.32 -19.15 -8.59
C ARG A 11 -0.46 -20.29 -8.11
N PHE A 12 -0.06 -20.26 -6.83
CA PHE A 12 0.90 -21.20 -6.24
C PHE A 12 0.29 -22.14 -5.20
N SER A 13 -1.03 -22.13 -5.03
CA SER A 13 -1.75 -22.94 -4.03
C SER A 13 -1.20 -22.75 -2.61
N LEU A 14 -0.91 -21.49 -2.23
CA LEU A 14 -0.32 -21.13 -0.95
C LEU A 14 -1.38 -20.79 0.10
N PRO A 15 -1.12 -21.06 1.39
CA PRO A 15 -1.84 -20.42 2.47
C PRO A 15 -1.69 -18.89 2.44
N TYR A 16 -2.69 -18.16 2.94
CA TYR A 16 -2.68 -16.70 2.92
C TYR A 16 -1.49 -16.10 3.67
N GLU A 17 -1.14 -16.67 4.81
CA GLU A 17 -0.03 -16.25 5.66
C GLU A 17 1.32 -16.40 4.93
N VAL A 18 1.47 -17.44 4.13
CA VAL A 18 2.67 -17.67 3.31
C VAL A 18 2.72 -16.64 2.18
N ALA A 19 1.60 -16.42 1.49
CA ALA A 19 1.52 -15.46 0.40
C ALA A 19 1.84 -14.03 0.86
N THR A 20 1.30 -13.61 2.01
CA THR A 20 1.57 -12.28 2.60
C THR A 20 3.01 -12.15 3.07
N ALA A 21 3.58 -13.16 3.72
CA ALA A 21 4.98 -13.16 4.15
C ALA A 21 5.97 -13.11 2.98
N LEU A 22 5.66 -13.77 1.87
CA LEU A 22 6.45 -13.70 0.64
C LEU A 22 6.33 -12.33 -0.02
N LEU A 23 5.12 -11.76 -0.06
CA LEU A 23 4.87 -10.45 -0.63
C LEU A 23 5.63 -9.35 0.14
N ALA A 24 5.63 -9.41 1.47
CA ALA A 24 6.36 -8.46 2.32
C ALA A 24 7.88 -8.47 2.09
N LYS A 25 8.42 -9.53 1.48
CA LYS A 25 9.84 -9.67 1.12
C LYS A 25 10.06 -9.62 -0.40
N ALA A 26 9.06 -9.17 -1.15
CA ALA A 26 9.17 -9.12 -2.61
C ALA A 26 10.20 -8.07 -3.05
N ASN A 27 10.94 -8.42 -4.11
CA ASN A 27 11.91 -7.54 -4.73
C ASN A 27 11.81 -7.66 -6.25
N LEU A 28 11.31 -6.60 -6.89
CA LEU A 28 11.07 -6.57 -8.33
C LEU A 28 12.33 -6.38 -9.16
N TYR A 29 13.48 -6.08 -8.52
CA TYR A 29 14.78 -5.93 -9.19
C TYR A 29 15.52 -7.25 -9.35
N LEU A 30 15.03 -8.35 -8.78
CA LEU A 30 15.68 -9.65 -8.94
C LEU A 30 15.73 -10.04 -10.41
N LYS A 31 16.90 -10.55 -10.82
CA LYS A 31 17.10 -11.07 -12.17
C LYS A 31 16.25 -12.34 -12.39
N ARG A 32 15.91 -12.60 -13.67
CA ARG A 32 15.09 -13.76 -14.07
C ARG A 32 15.69 -15.10 -13.69
N ASP A 33 17.01 -15.16 -13.50
CA ASP A 33 17.78 -16.38 -13.18
C ASP A 33 17.93 -16.59 -11.66
N ALA A 34 17.21 -15.82 -10.83
CA ALA A 34 17.26 -16.00 -9.39
C ALA A 34 16.73 -17.39 -9.01
N LYS A 35 17.40 -18.03 -8.05
CA LYS A 35 16.99 -19.35 -7.51
C LYS A 35 15.54 -19.33 -7.04
N ASN A 36 14.86 -20.46 -7.21
CA ASN A 36 13.52 -20.65 -6.66
C ASN A 36 13.50 -20.39 -5.16
N ARG A 37 12.36 -19.93 -4.69
CA ARG A 37 12.12 -19.69 -3.25
C ARG A 37 11.54 -20.97 -2.66
N GLU A 38 12.14 -21.45 -1.60
CA GLU A 38 11.59 -22.53 -0.81
C GLU A 38 11.05 -21.99 0.50
N VAL A 39 9.80 -22.35 0.82
CA VAL A 39 9.13 -21.94 2.06
C VAL A 39 8.51 -23.17 2.71
N VAL A 40 8.83 -23.40 3.97
CA VAL A 40 8.23 -24.47 4.78
C VAL A 40 7.17 -23.85 5.69
N TYR A 41 5.94 -24.35 5.63
CA TYR A 41 4.83 -23.92 6.46
C TYR A 41 3.89 -25.10 6.78
N GLY A 42 3.55 -25.27 8.05
CA GLY A 42 2.67 -26.36 8.49
C GLY A 42 3.18 -27.75 8.13
N GLY A 43 4.50 -27.95 8.11
CA GLY A 43 5.15 -29.22 7.73
C GLY A 43 5.14 -29.51 6.23
N ARG A 44 4.73 -28.57 5.38
CA ARG A 44 4.79 -28.69 3.92
C ARG A 44 5.83 -27.74 3.35
N SER A 45 6.58 -28.20 2.35
CA SER A 45 7.50 -27.36 1.57
C SER A 45 6.81 -26.88 0.31
N TYR A 46 6.96 -25.58 0.01
CA TYR A 46 6.48 -24.94 -1.20
C TYR A 46 7.66 -24.40 -1.98
N GLU A 47 7.83 -24.87 -3.20
CA GLU A 47 8.82 -24.34 -4.11
C GLU A 47 8.16 -23.36 -5.08
N ILE A 48 8.64 -22.12 -5.11
CA ILE A 48 8.03 -21.02 -5.85
C ILE A 48 9.06 -20.49 -6.84
N PRO A 49 8.80 -20.63 -8.15
CA PRO A 49 9.68 -20.06 -9.17
C PRO A 49 9.75 -18.54 -9.03
N THR A 50 10.94 -18.02 -8.76
CA THR A 50 11.14 -16.58 -8.50
C THR A 50 10.68 -15.72 -9.67
N LYS A 51 10.89 -16.16 -10.91
CA LYS A 51 10.43 -15.45 -12.10
C LYS A 51 8.91 -15.29 -12.11
N GLU A 52 8.17 -16.39 -11.97
CA GLU A 52 6.71 -16.39 -11.98
C GLU A 52 6.14 -15.59 -10.80
N PHE A 53 6.77 -15.69 -9.63
CA PHE A 53 6.40 -14.89 -8.45
C PHE A 53 6.49 -13.39 -8.73
N ILE A 54 7.59 -12.92 -9.33
CA ILE A 54 7.77 -11.51 -9.67
C ILE A 54 6.77 -11.08 -10.73
N GLU A 55 6.50 -11.91 -11.75
CA GLU A 55 5.51 -11.63 -12.78
C GLU A 55 4.10 -11.48 -12.19
N GLU A 56 3.70 -12.35 -11.25
CA GLU A 56 2.41 -12.25 -10.57
C GLU A 56 2.30 -11.01 -9.67
N VAL A 57 3.37 -10.65 -8.96
CA VAL A 57 3.39 -9.43 -8.16
C VAL A 57 3.26 -8.19 -9.06
N LYS A 58 3.98 -8.14 -10.17
CA LYS A 58 3.88 -7.03 -11.14
C LYS A 58 2.48 -6.94 -11.75
N ALA A 59 1.90 -8.08 -12.14
CA ALA A 59 0.54 -8.11 -12.68
C ALA A 59 -0.49 -7.58 -11.66
N GLY A 60 -0.34 -7.93 -10.39
CA GLY A 60 -1.20 -7.39 -9.33
C GLY A 60 -0.99 -5.90 -9.07
N LEU A 61 0.22 -5.38 -9.26
CA LEU A 61 0.49 -3.94 -9.23
C LEU A 61 -0.08 -3.22 -10.46
N ASP A 62 -0.05 -3.86 -11.63
CA ASP A 62 -0.65 -3.33 -12.87
C ASP A 62 -2.16 -3.20 -12.74
N ASP A 63 -2.84 -4.21 -12.19
CA ASP A 63 -4.29 -4.15 -11.90
C ASP A 63 -4.62 -2.97 -10.97
N LEU A 64 -3.79 -2.73 -9.97
CA LEU A 64 -3.96 -1.59 -9.06
C LEU A 64 -3.71 -0.26 -9.76
N CYS A 65 -2.67 -0.16 -10.58
CA CYS A 65 -2.39 1.05 -11.35
C CYS A 65 -3.53 1.39 -12.30
N GLU A 66 -4.14 0.39 -12.95
CA GLU A 66 -5.30 0.58 -13.80
C GLU A 66 -6.50 1.13 -13.02
N LEU A 67 -6.75 0.59 -11.81
CA LEU A 67 -7.81 1.10 -10.94
C LEU A 67 -7.55 2.55 -10.51
N VAL A 68 -6.31 2.85 -10.08
CA VAL A 68 -5.90 4.21 -9.68
C VAL A 68 -6.00 5.16 -10.87
N GLY A 69 -5.52 4.77 -12.05
CA GLY A 69 -5.59 5.59 -13.26
C GLY A 69 -7.03 5.97 -13.61
N ARG A 70 -7.95 5.01 -13.63
CA ARG A 70 -9.37 5.28 -13.87
C ARG A 70 -9.96 6.25 -12.83
N PHE A 71 -9.66 6.04 -11.55
CA PHE A 71 -10.13 6.93 -10.50
C PHE A 71 -9.58 8.36 -10.65
N LEU A 72 -8.32 8.50 -11.02
CA LEU A 72 -7.70 9.80 -11.26
C LEU A 72 -8.33 10.50 -12.47
N GLU A 73 -8.62 9.80 -13.55
CA GLU A 73 -9.31 10.34 -14.73
C GLU A 73 -10.72 10.85 -14.38
N GLU A 74 -11.45 10.11 -13.53
CA GLU A 74 -12.79 10.49 -13.08
C GLU A 74 -12.79 11.72 -12.16
N CYS A 75 -11.77 11.84 -11.28
CA CYS A 75 -11.77 12.86 -10.21
C CYS A 75 -11.15 14.20 -10.62
N SER A 76 -10.25 14.25 -11.61
CA SER A 76 -9.30 15.36 -11.66
C SER A 76 -9.23 16.15 -12.94
N GLY A 77 -9.82 15.70 -14.02
CA GLY A 77 -9.61 16.37 -15.28
C GLY A 77 -8.11 16.51 -15.61
N LYS A 78 -7.76 17.47 -16.48
CA LYS A 78 -6.39 17.66 -17.01
C LYS A 78 -5.33 18.19 -16.04
N GLU A 79 -5.71 18.55 -14.80
CA GLU A 79 -4.76 19.19 -13.86
C GLU A 79 -3.82 18.23 -13.13
N LEU A 80 -4.03 16.92 -13.23
CA LEU A 80 -3.21 15.92 -12.51
C LEU A 80 -1.93 15.48 -13.24
N ASP A 81 -1.79 15.79 -14.52
CA ASP A 81 -0.69 15.31 -15.36
C ASP A 81 0.73 15.70 -14.86
N SER A 82 0.84 16.63 -13.92
CA SER A 82 2.12 17.11 -13.38
C SER A 82 2.31 16.93 -11.88
N LYS A 83 1.32 16.37 -11.17
CA LYS A 83 1.39 16.25 -9.69
C LYS A 83 1.88 14.86 -9.28
N PRO A 84 2.73 14.75 -8.24
CA PRO A 84 3.10 13.45 -7.71
C PRO A 84 1.92 12.77 -7.02
N ILE A 85 1.89 11.44 -7.10
CA ILE A 85 0.96 10.62 -6.31
C ILE A 85 1.66 10.22 -5.02
N TYR A 86 1.07 10.60 -3.90
CA TYR A 86 1.57 10.23 -2.59
C TYR A 86 0.92 8.94 -2.12
N VAL A 87 1.74 7.93 -1.86
CA VAL A 87 1.32 6.60 -1.40
C VAL A 87 1.62 6.47 0.08
N SER A 88 0.62 6.14 0.88
CA SER A 88 0.78 5.90 2.31
C SER A 88 0.37 4.48 2.71
N GLY A 89 0.81 4.04 3.86
CA GLY A 89 0.51 2.71 4.39
C GLY A 89 1.63 1.69 4.18
N GLU A 90 1.42 0.50 4.74
CA GLU A 90 2.46 -0.53 4.83
C GLU A 90 2.59 -1.37 3.54
N GLY A 91 1.50 -1.51 2.79
CA GLY A 91 1.39 -2.48 1.70
C GLY A 91 2.45 -2.38 0.61
N PHE A 92 2.94 -1.17 0.32
CA PHE A 92 3.99 -0.94 -0.67
C PHE A 92 5.40 -0.90 -0.09
N ALA A 93 5.53 -0.58 1.21
CA ALA A 93 6.83 -0.45 1.87
C ALA A 93 7.66 -1.75 1.84
N GLY A 94 6.98 -2.90 1.86
CA GLY A 94 7.61 -4.22 1.81
C GLY A 94 8.02 -4.67 0.40
N ILE A 95 7.46 -4.09 -0.65
CA ILE A 95 7.69 -4.52 -2.05
C ILE A 95 8.75 -3.62 -2.69
N ARG A 96 10.00 -4.06 -2.70
CA ARG A 96 11.09 -3.28 -3.31
C ARG A 96 10.86 -3.10 -4.81
N GLY A 97 10.86 -1.84 -5.26
CA GLY A 97 10.63 -1.47 -6.65
C GLY A 97 9.15 -1.29 -7.03
N ALA A 98 8.20 -1.42 -6.08
CA ALA A 98 6.78 -1.21 -6.36
C ALA A 98 6.48 0.23 -6.79
N LEU A 99 7.00 1.23 -6.08
CA LEU A 99 6.77 2.64 -6.40
C LEU A 99 7.32 3.03 -7.78
N GLU A 100 8.52 2.54 -8.13
CA GLU A 100 9.06 2.77 -9.47
C GLU A 100 8.23 2.10 -10.56
N HIS A 101 7.74 0.88 -10.29
CA HIS A 101 6.84 0.18 -11.20
C HIS A 101 5.55 0.97 -11.41
N MET A 102 4.93 1.46 -10.33
CA MET A 102 3.74 2.31 -10.38
C MET A 102 4.01 3.62 -11.12
N SER A 103 5.12 4.30 -10.81
CA SER A 103 5.49 5.56 -11.50
C SER A 103 5.58 5.38 -13.02
N LYS A 104 6.17 4.27 -13.46
CA LYS A 104 6.26 3.93 -14.89
C LYS A 104 4.89 3.64 -15.51
N ARG A 105 4.03 2.92 -14.79
CA ARG A 105 2.70 2.54 -15.30
C ARG A 105 1.73 3.71 -15.36
N LEU A 106 1.79 4.61 -14.37
CA LEU A 106 0.92 5.79 -14.27
C LEU A 106 1.51 7.02 -14.97
N SER A 107 2.73 6.92 -15.52
CA SER A 107 3.45 8.04 -16.15
C SER A 107 3.55 9.28 -15.25
N CYS A 108 3.61 9.08 -13.94
CA CYS A 108 3.73 10.14 -12.94
C CYS A 108 4.67 9.72 -11.81
N VAL A 109 5.14 10.65 -11.02
CA VAL A 109 5.98 10.38 -9.85
C VAL A 109 5.11 9.80 -8.74
N CYS A 110 5.47 8.61 -8.23
CA CYS A 110 4.85 8.02 -7.05
C CYS A 110 5.85 8.05 -5.89
N GLU A 111 5.48 8.68 -4.79
CA GLU A 111 6.32 8.84 -3.61
C GLU A 111 5.64 8.25 -2.38
N GLN A 112 6.43 7.55 -1.55
CA GLN A 112 5.92 7.06 -0.30
C GLN A 112 6.01 8.14 0.78
N VAL A 113 4.91 8.35 1.49
CA VAL A 113 4.85 9.27 2.61
C VAL A 113 4.68 8.52 3.93
N ALA A 114 5.30 9.06 4.97
CA ALA A 114 5.15 8.62 6.33
C ALA A 114 4.82 9.85 7.21
N PRO A 115 4.22 9.66 8.39
CA PRO A 115 4.00 10.76 9.33
C PRO A 115 5.33 11.39 9.74
N ASP A 116 5.35 12.72 9.83
CA ASP A 116 6.51 13.47 10.36
C ASP A 116 6.38 13.61 11.89
N LEU A 117 6.40 12.47 12.58
CA LEU A 117 6.31 12.41 14.03
C LEU A 117 7.45 11.56 14.60
N PRO A 118 8.16 12.03 15.63
CA PRO A 118 9.18 11.24 16.31
C PRO A 118 8.61 9.88 16.73
N TYR A 119 9.37 8.80 16.49
CA TYR A 119 9.01 7.40 16.76
C TYR A 119 7.88 6.81 15.90
N TYR A 120 7.09 7.62 15.17
CA TYR A 120 5.95 7.17 14.36
C TYR A 120 6.15 7.44 12.86
N ASN A 121 7.36 7.74 12.44
CA ASN A 121 7.74 8.10 11.07
C ASN A 121 7.84 6.90 10.10
N LYS A 122 7.03 5.86 10.33
CA LYS A 122 6.95 4.69 9.44
C LYS A 122 5.69 4.76 8.58
N PRO A 123 5.76 4.34 7.31
CA PRO A 123 4.57 4.29 6.43
C PRO A 123 3.41 3.51 7.03
N SER A 124 3.68 2.44 7.80
CA SER A 124 2.68 1.64 8.50
C SER A 124 1.90 2.41 9.58
N MET A 125 2.41 3.55 10.03
CA MET A 125 1.75 4.39 11.02
C MET A 125 0.81 5.43 10.39
N SER A 126 0.90 5.70 9.09
CA SER A 126 0.15 6.75 8.41
C SER A 126 -1.36 6.67 8.65
N SER A 127 -1.97 5.50 8.50
CA SER A 127 -3.42 5.32 8.71
C SER A 127 -3.82 5.50 10.16
N ARG A 128 -2.99 5.05 11.11
CA ARG A 128 -3.26 5.20 12.55
C ARG A 128 -3.19 6.65 12.99
N ILE A 129 -2.18 7.39 12.52
CA ILE A 129 -2.02 8.81 12.82
C ILE A 129 -3.16 9.61 12.20
N ALA A 130 -3.54 9.35 10.94
CA ALA A 130 -4.67 10.00 10.30
C ALA A 130 -5.98 9.81 11.09
N LEU A 131 -6.25 8.61 11.60
CA LEU A 131 -7.42 8.34 12.44
C LEU A 131 -7.38 9.11 13.77
N ILE A 132 -6.20 9.19 14.41
CA ILE A 132 -6.02 9.97 15.64
C ILE A 132 -6.24 11.45 15.38
N ASP A 133 -5.72 11.98 14.28
CA ASP A 133 -5.91 13.39 13.90
C ASP A 133 -7.38 13.70 13.62
N MET A 134 -8.09 12.84 12.90
CA MET A 134 -9.53 12.97 12.66
C MET A 134 -10.32 12.97 13.98
N ALA A 135 -10.08 11.99 14.86
CA ALA A 135 -10.75 11.90 16.16
C ALA A 135 -10.45 13.11 17.05
N SER A 136 -9.21 13.65 16.99
CA SER A 136 -8.80 14.83 17.72
C SER A 136 -9.46 16.09 17.18
N ALA A 137 -9.64 16.21 15.86
CA ALA A 137 -10.34 17.31 15.23
C ALA A 137 -11.83 17.33 15.61
N ASP A 138 -12.49 16.17 15.58
CA ASP A 138 -13.89 16.02 15.98
C ASP A 138 -14.11 16.39 17.46
N SER A 139 -13.20 15.97 18.35
CA SER A 139 -13.29 16.31 19.77
C SER A 139 -13.05 17.81 20.02
N ARG A 140 -12.19 18.48 19.25
CA ARG A 140 -11.99 19.94 19.31
C ARG A 140 -13.23 20.68 18.80
N ALA A 141 -13.83 20.24 17.70
CA ALA A 141 -15.05 20.81 17.15
C ALA A 141 -16.23 20.68 18.14
N SER A 142 -16.40 19.50 18.74
CA SER A 142 -17.42 19.26 19.78
C SER A 142 -17.21 20.09 21.05
N GLY A 143 -15.96 20.26 21.48
CA GLY A 143 -15.61 21.11 22.62
C GLY A 143 -15.87 22.61 22.36
N SER A 144 -15.64 23.08 21.14
CA SER A 144 -15.96 24.45 20.71
C SER A 144 -17.46 24.70 20.67
N LEU A 145 -18.25 23.73 20.17
CA LEU A 145 -19.72 23.84 20.14
C LEU A 145 -20.31 23.86 21.55
N LYS A 146 -19.83 23.07 22.49
CA LYS A 146 -20.28 23.13 23.90
C LYS A 146 -19.92 24.45 24.57
N ARG A 147 -18.76 25.02 24.28
CA ARG A 147 -18.42 26.38 24.78
C ARG A 147 -19.32 27.44 24.20
N PHE A 148 -19.66 27.34 22.90
CA PHE A 148 -20.58 28.30 22.25
C PHE A 148 -21.99 28.24 22.84
N LEU A 149 -22.54 27.04 23.07
CA LEU A 149 -23.86 26.84 23.66
C LEU A 149 -23.92 27.31 25.12
N ASN A 150 -22.85 27.17 25.90
CA ASN A 150 -22.79 27.67 27.28
C ASN A 150 -22.68 29.21 27.38
N ILE A 151 -22.28 29.92 26.31
CA ILE A 151 -22.21 31.37 26.28
C ILE A 151 -23.58 31.99 25.98
N PHE A 152 -24.47 31.28 25.26
CA PHE A 152 -25.78 31.76 24.83
C PHE A 152 -26.98 31.16 25.58
N GLY A 153 -26.74 30.28 26.56
CA GLY A 153 -27.76 29.55 27.33
C GLY A 153 -27.83 29.94 28.81
N GLY A 154 -27.30 31.12 29.20
CA GLY A 154 -27.39 31.69 30.54
C GLY A 154 -28.31 32.89 30.59
#